data_3ea0eee7c5c2f5edfef6ad029516385f
#
_entry.id   3ea0eee7c5c2f5edfef6ad029516385f
#
_cell.length_a   1.000
_cell.length_b   1.000
_cell.length_c   1.000
_cell.angle_alpha   90.00
_cell.angle_beta   90.00
_cell.angle_gamma   90.00
#
_symmetry.space_group_name_H-M   'P 1'
#
loop_
_entity.id
_entity.type
_entity.pdbx_description
1 polymer ?
#
loop_
_entity_poly.entity_id
_entity_poly.type
_entity_poly.pdbx_seq_one_letter_code
_entity_poly.pdbx_strand_id
1 'polypeptide(L)'
;MARITQITRNFYNFAPEMKQILLINDVVGYGKVGMGAMLPILSYLGIPTYSLPTALVSNTLDYGNFNIQDTTEYIRGTLPVWKELGFGFDAICTGLMFSDEQAKLVAGYCKEQGEQGTTVFVDPILGDGGRLYNGMTERQVELMREMVSVAHLTFPNYTEACYLTNTPIKMEGITWEKAGDLLDELRKIGTKSALITSCKVDGRNAVVGYNHFDDSYFHLEYHEIPGLFHGTGDIFSAVLIGHLLNGESLKTSTRTAMDTVFRMIERYKDTDDKNRGIPVEKCLDLL
;
A
#
# COMPACT_ATOMS: atom_id res chain seq x y z
N MET A 1 -0.52 50.58 0.98
CA MET A 1 -0.35 49.20 0.47
C MET A 1 0.55 48.31 1.33
N ALA A 2 1.41 48.80 2.22
CA ALA A 2 2.34 47.98 3.02
C ALA A 2 1.73 47.23 4.25
N ARG A 3 0.50 47.60 4.71
CA ARG A 3 -0.12 46.97 5.89
C ARG A 3 -0.94 45.71 5.60
N ILE A 4 -1.34 45.47 4.36
CA ILE A 4 -2.12 44.27 3.99
C ILE A 4 -1.22 43.06 3.80
N THR A 5 0.03 43.26 3.35
CA THR A 5 1.01 42.19 3.11
C THR A 5 1.58 41.56 4.40
N GLN A 6 1.52 42.28 5.53
CA GLN A 6 2.04 41.77 6.82
C GLN A 6 0.98 40.96 7.59
N ILE A 7 -0.29 41.22 7.34
CA ILE A 7 -1.39 40.45 7.99
C ILE A 7 -1.56 39.07 7.33
N THR A 8 -1.34 38.96 6.03
CA THR A 8 -1.43 37.69 5.30
C THR A 8 -0.29 36.70 5.67
N ARG A 9 0.89 37.17 6.05
CA ARG A 9 2.00 36.30 6.45
C ARG A 9 1.81 35.60 7.81
N ASN A 10 1.03 36.19 8.72
CA ASN A 10 0.80 35.61 10.05
C ASN A 10 -0.36 34.61 10.12
N PHE A 11 -1.23 34.53 9.12
CA PHE A 11 -2.32 33.54 9.08
C PHE A 11 -1.90 32.19 8.48
N TYR A 12 -0.79 32.11 7.75
CA TYR A 12 -0.29 30.85 7.17
C TYR A 12 0.57 30.00 8.11
N ASN A 13 0.93 30.51 9.30
CA ASN A 13 1.79 29.80 10.26
C ASN A 13 1.02 28.91 11.27
N PHE A 14 -0.30 28.71 11.11
CA PHE A 14 -1.10 27.86 12.01
C PHE A 14 -1.80 26.68 11.32
N ALA A 15 -1.67 26.49 10.01
CA ALA A 15 -2.04 25.23 9.42
C ALA A 15 -0.98 24.19 9.81
N PRO A 16 -1.35 23.04 10.43
CA PRO A 16 -0.41 21.94 10.59
C PRO A 16 0.18 21.65 9.21
N GLU A 17 1.49 21.44 9.14
CA GLU A 17 2.18 21.09 7.91
C GLU A 17 1.50 19.83 7.34
N MET A 18 0.72 20.01 6.25
CA MET A 18 -0.04 18.91 5.64
C MET A 18 0.98 17.96 5.00
N LYS A 19 1.07 16.75 5.53
CA LYS A 19 1.93 15.71 4.98
C LYS A 19 1.41 15.31 3.62
N GLN A 20 2.31 15.26 2.62
CA GLN A 20 2.01 14.90 1.25
C GLN A 20 2.63 13.56 0.88
N ILE A 21 1.95 12.81 0.01
CA ILE A 21 2.38 11.46 -0.39
C ILE A 21 2.54 11.35 -1.90
N LEU A 22 3.57 10.62 -2.32
CA LEU A 22 3.73 10.12 -3.68
C LEU A 22 3.25 8.67 -3.77
N LEU A 23 2.30 8.38 -4.64
CA LEU A 23 1.92 7.03 -5.04
C LEU A 23 2.72 6.61 -6.28
N ILE A 24 3.42 5.48 -6.18
CA ILE A 24 4.11 4.82 -7.31
C ILE A 24 3.41 3.47 -7.51
N ASN A 25 2.37 3.46 -8.32
CA ASN A 25 1.50 2.29 -8.52
C ASN A 25 0.89 2.32 -9.93
N ASP A 26 0.15 1.29 -10.32
CA ASP A 26 -0.53 1.24 -11.61
C ASP A 26 -1.81 2.11 -11.64
N VAL A 27 -2.17 2.52 -12.86
CA VAL A 27 -3.42 3.20 -13.17
C VAL A 27 -4.28 2.30 -14.04
N VAL A 28 -5.41 1.86 -13.50
CA VAL A 28 -6.38 1.01 -14.20
C VAL A 28 -7.53 1.86 -14.75
N GLY A 29 -7.75 1.78 -16.05
CA GLY A 29 -8.78 2.57 -16.74
C GLY A 29 -10.21 2.15 -16.39
N TYR A 30 -10.48 0.84 -16.34
CA TYR A 30 -11.77 0.29 -15.92
C TYR A 30 -11.59 -0.70 -14.77
N GLY A 31 -11.77 -0.18 -13.54
CA GLY A 31 -11.63 -0.91 -12.29
C GLY A 31 -11.21 0.00 -11.15
N LYS A 32 -11.51 -0.41 -9.91
CA LYS A 32 -11.18 0.29 -8.68
C LYS A 32 -10.09 -0.46 -7.93
N VAL A 33 -8.91 -0.47 -8.53
CA VAL A 33 -7.67 -1.07 -8.01
C VAL A 33 -6.52 -0.08 -8.21
N GLY A 34 -5.37 -0.31 -7.61
CA GLY A 34 -4.20 0.54 -7.71
C GLY A 34 -4.52 2.01 -7.34
N MET A 35 -3.98 2.95 -8.10
CA MET A 35 -4.24 4.38 -7.86
C MET A 35 -5.74 4.74 -7.95
N GLY A 36 -6.53 4.03 -8.76
CA GLY A 36 -7.96 4.26 -8.90
C GLY A 36 -8.78 4.02 -7.63
N ALA A 37 -8.29 3.18 -6.73
CA ALA A 37 -8.85 2.97 -5.39
C ALA A 37 -8.23 3.91 -4.35
N MET A 38 -6.92 4.15 -4.40
CA MET A 38 -6.19 4.88 -3.36
C MET A 38 -6.42 6.40 -3.39
N LEU A 39 -6.41 7.01 -4.58
CA LEU A 39 -6.51 8.47 -4.74
C LEU A 39 -7.77 9.08 -4.10
N PRO A 40 -8.99 8.55 -4.31
CA PRO A 40 -10.19 9.11 -3.69
C PRO A 40 -10.14 9.06 -2.16
N ILE A 41 -9.61 7.98 -1.58
CA ILE A 41 -9.50 7.78 -0.12
C ILE A 41 -8.54 8.78 0.50
N LEU A 42 -7.30 8.85 -0.02
CA LEU A 42 -6.28 9.76 0.50
C LEU A 42 -6.71 11.22 0.37
N SER A 43 -7.31 11.58 -0.77
CA SER A 43 -7.86 12.92 -0.99
C SER A 43 -8.97 13.25 0.00
N TYR A 44 -9.89 12.31 0.27
CA TYR A 44 -10.96 12.50 1.25
C TYR A 44 -10.41 12.67 2.68
N LEU A 45 -9.34 11.94 3.02
CA LEU A 45 -8.63 12.05 4.31
C LEU A 45 -7.77 13.33 4.41
N GLY A 46 -7.80 14.20 3.40
CA GLY A 46 -7.11 15.49 3.38
C GLY A 46 -5.61 15.38 3.09
N ILE A 47 -5.13 14.26 2.53
CA ILE A 47 -3.73 14.07 2.19
C ILE A 47 -3.46 14.50 0.74
N PRO A 48 -2.67 15.55 0.48
CA PRO A 48 -2.20 15.88 -0.86
C PRO A 48 -1.46 14.71 -1.48
N THR A 49 -1.95 14.21 -2.61
CA THR A 49 -1.47 12.98 -3.23
C THR A 49 -0.95 13.25 -4.63
N TYR A 50 0.27 12.80 -4.91
CA TYR A 50 0.95 12.89 -6.20
C TYR A 50 1.10 11.50 -6.79
N SER A 51 1.22 11.39 -8.11
CA SER A 51 1.15 10.11 -8.82
C SER A 51 2.32 9.93 -9.78
N LEU A 52 2.96 8.78 -9.68
CA LEU A 52 3.95 8.29 -10.62
C LEU A 52 3.52 6.90 -11.10
N PRO A 53 2.84 6.79 -12.25
CA PRO A 53 2.30 5.51 -12.71
C PRO A 53 3.41 4.52 -13.09
N THR A 54 3.26 3.25 -12.65
CA THR A 54 4.13 2.13 -13.03
C THR A 54 3.65 1.45 -14.30
N ALA A 55 2.35 1.49 -14.55
CA ALA A 55 1.74 1.10 -15.82
C ALA A 55 0.41 1.80 -16.02
N LEU A 56 -0.02 1.88 -17.29
CA LEU A 56 -1.39 2.15 -17.67
C LEU A 56 -2.03 0.83 -18.07
N VAL A 57 -3.07 0.42 -17.36
CA VAL A 57 -3.77 -0.85 -17.57
C VAL A 57 -5.19 -0.55 -18.01
N SER A 58 -5.65 -1.17 -19.10
CA SER A 58 -6.98 -0.88 -19.65
C SER A 58 -8.12 -1.19 -18.69
N ASN A 59 -8.01 -2.30 -17.95
CA ASN A 59 -9.02 -2.79 -17.00
C ASN A 59 -8.40 -3.78 -16.02
N THR A 60 -9.12 -4.10 -14.95
CA THR A 60 -8.70 -5.14 -14.00
C THR A 60 -8.37 -6.45 -14.73
N LEU A 61 -7.22 -7.06 -14.40
CA LEU A 61 -6.65 -8.20 -15.13
C LEU A 61 -7.56 -9.44 -15.14
N ASP A 62 -8.42 -9.57 -14.13
CA ASP A 62 -9.33 -10.70 -13.96
C ASP A 62 -10.49 -10.76 -14.97
N TYR A 63 -10.67 -9.73 -15.81
CA TYR A 63 -11.51 -9.82 -16.98
C TYR A 63 -10.92 -10.71 -18.09
N GLY A 64 -9.63 -11.12 -17.96
CA GLY A 64 -8.95 -12.07 -18.85
C GLY A 64 -8.46 -11.50 -20.18
N ASN A 65 -8.94 -10.32 -20.59
CA ASN A 65 -8.43 -9.59 -21.75
C ASN A 65 -8.13 -8.15 -21.33
N PHE A 66 -6.92 -7.70 -21.57
CA PHE A 66 -6.44 -6.39 -21.13
C PHE A 66 -5.28 -5.91 -22.01
N ASN A 67 -5.04 -4.60 -21.96
CA ASN A 67 -3.85 -3.97 -22.52
C ASN A 67 -3.05 -3.31 -21.40
N ILE A 68 -1.73 -3.46 -21.43
CA ILE A 68 -0.80 -2.85 -20.47
C ILE A 68 0.24 -2.05 -21.21
N GLN A 69 0.47 -0.83 -20.77
CA GLN A 69 1.60 0.00 -21.17
C GLN A 69 2.51 0.21 -19.97
N ASP A 70 3.70 -0.37 -20.01
CA ASP A 70 4.79 -0.11 -19.06
C ASP A 70 5.25 1.36 -19.18
N THR A 71 5.46 2.01 -18.04
CA THR A 71 5.85 3.41 -17.95
C THR A 71 7.28 3.61 -17.42
N THR A 72 8.12 2.60 -17.48
CA THR A 72 9.51 2.65 -16.96
C THR A 72 10.29 3.84 -17.54
N GLU A 73 10.19 4.10 -18.86
CA GLU A 73 10.84 5.24 -19.50
C GLU A 73 10.31 6.59 -19.00
N TYR A 74 9.00 6.67 -18.74
CA TYR A 74 8.40 7.87 -18.17
C TYR A 74 8.94 8.13 -16.75
N ILE A 75 9.02 7.09 -15.89
CA ILE A 75 9.60 7.17 -14.55
C ILE A 75 11.04 7.63 -14.63
N ARG A 76 11.84 7.03 -15.51
CA ARG A 76 13.26 7.38 -15.72
C ARG A 76 13.45 8.84 -16.11
N GLY A 77 12.57 9.38 -16.94
CA GLY A 77 12.60 10.78 -17.35
C GLY A 77 12.07 11.72 -16.27
N THR A 78 11.10 11.28 -15.47
CA THR A 78 10.40 12.13 -14.50
C THR A 78 11.22 12.37 -13.22
N LEU A 79 11.84 11.35 -12.65
CA LEU A 79 12.55 11.47 -11.37
C LEU A 79 13.68 12.51 -11.40
N PRO A 80 14.53 12.59 -12.44
CA PRO A 80 15.54 13.66 -12.54
C PRO A 80 14.93 15.06 -12.60
N VAL A 81 13.82 15.24 -13.33
CA VAL A 81 13.11 16.52 -13.44
C VAL A 81 12.58 16.95 -12.07
N TRP A 82 11.98 16.03 -11.31
CA TRP A 82 11.48 16.34 -9.99
C TRP A 82 12.61 16.68 -9.01
N LYS A 83 13.73 16.01 -9.12
CA LYS A 83 14.94 16.30 -8.33
C LYS A 83 15.49 17.69 -8.65
N GLU A 84 15.57 18.06 -9.93
CA GLU A 84 16.01 19.40 -10.37
C GLU A 84 15.07 20.52 -9.89
N LEU A 85 13.75 20.26 -9.92
CA LEU A 85 12.73 21.19 -9.44
C LEU A 85 12.60 21.25 -7.91
N GLY A 86 13.29 20.37 -7.19
CA GLY A 86 13.27 20.31 -5.72
C GLY A 86 11.95 19.80 -5.14
N PHE A 87 11.21 18.95 -5.89
CA PHE A 87 9.99 18.34 -5.36
C PHE A 87 10.35 17.28 -4.30
N GLY A 88 9.67 17.34 -3.15
CA GLY A 88 9.84 16.41 -2.05
C GLY A 88 8.50 15.91 -1.52
N PHE A 89 8.51 14.79 -0.83
CA PHE A 89 7.32 14.14 -0.28
C PHE A 89 7.61 13.68 1.15
N ASP A 90 6.60 13.77 2.04
CA ASP A 90 6.71 13.24 3.41
C ASP A 90 6.63 11.73 3.42
N ALA A 91 5.92 11.17 2.42
CA ALA A 91 5.75 9.73 2.26
C ALA A 91 5.78 9.31 0.80
N ILE A 92 6.17 8.06 0.56
CA ILE A 92 6.05 7.35 -0.71
C ILE A 92 5.33 6.04 -0.42
N CYS A 93 4.35 5.67 -1.25
CA CYS A 93 3.77 4.34 -1.25
C CYS A 93 3.98 3.69 -2.62
N THR A 94 4.56 2.49 -2.63
CA THR A 94 4.75 1.71 -3.85
C THR A 94 3.82 0.50 -3.88
N GLY A 95 3.36 0.14 -5.09
CA GLY A 95 2.56 -1.05 -5.34
C GLY A 95 3.18 -1.90 -6.45
N LEU A 96 2.38 -2.23 -7.48
CA LEU A 96 2.77 -3.14 -8.56
C LEU A 96 3.94 -2.62 -9.40
N MET A 97 4.95 -3.48 -9.62
CA MET A 97 6.09 -3.23 -10.49
C MET A 97 6.06 -4.20 -11.67
N PHE A 98 6.29 -3.69 -12.88
CA PHE A 98 6.15 -4.46 -14.13
C PHE A 98 7.46 -5.02 -14.68
N SER A 99 8.60 -4.42 -14.33
CA SER A 99 9.89 -4.86 -14.84
C SER A 99 11.00 -4.75 -13.80
N ASP A 100 12.07 -5.54 -14.01
CA ASP A 100 13.31 -5.50 -13.22
C ASP A 100 13.89 -4.09 -13.14
N GLU A 101 13.91 -3.43 -14.29
CA GLU A 101 14.46 -2.10 -14.42
C GLU A 101 13.65 -1.08 -13.63
N GLN A 102 12.31 -1.16 -13.74
CA GLN A 102 11.40 -0.32 -13.00
C GLN A 102 11.56 -0.48 -11.49
N ALA A 103 11.58 -1.74 -11.01
CA ALA A 103 11.74 -2.02 -9.57
C ALA A 103 13.06 -1.49 -9.03
N LYS A 104 14.19 -1.67 -9.74
CA LYS A 104 15.48 -1.13 -9.33
C LYS A 104 15.51 0.39 -9.30
N LEU A 105 14.93 1.03 -10.33
CA LEU A 105 14.84 2.48 -10.41
C LEU A 105 14.03 3.06 -9.24
N VAL A 106 12.86 2.47 -8.95
CA VAL A 106 11.98 2.90 -7.86
C VAL A 106 12.59 2.59 -6.49
N ALA A 107 13.20 1.40 -6.29
CA ALA A 107 13.88 1.07 -5.03
C ALA A 107 15.04 2.03 -4.75
N GLY A 108 15.84 2.36 -5.77
CA GLY A 108 16.91 3.35 -5.64
C GLY A 108 16.39 4.74 -5.23
N TYR A 109 15.31 5.19 -5.86
CA TYR A 109 14.65 6.44 -5.50
C TYR A 109 14.08 6.41 -4.08
N CYS A 110 13.36 5.36 -3.70
CA CYS A 110 12.83 5.19 -2.35
C CYS A 110 13.92 5.17 -1.28
N LYS A 111 15.05 4.53 -1.56
CA LYS A 111 16.20 4.52 -0.66
C LYS A 111 16.75 5.94 -0.48
N GLU A 112 17.02 6.66 -1.57
CA GLU A 112 17.52 8.06 -1.51
C GLU A 112 16.56 8.95 -0.72
N GLN A 113 15.26 8.86 -0.98
CA GLN A 113 14.25 9.64 -0.28
C GLN A 113 14.13 9.26 1.21
N GLY A 114 14.19 7.95 1.51
CA GLY A 114 14.16 7.45 2.89
C GLY A 114 15.36 7.93 3.73
N GLU A 115 16.55 8.03 3.14
CA GLU A 115 17.73 8.63 3.76
C GLU A 115 17.57 10.14 4.05
N GLN A 116 16.69 10.82 3.32
CA GLN A 116 16.35 12.23 3.50
C GLN A 116 15.17 12.45 4.46
N GLY A 117 14.58 11.37 5.01
CA GLY A 117 13.50 11.43 6.00
C GLY A 117 12.11 11.14 5.47
N THR A 118 11.95 10.85 4.18
CA THR A 118 10.66 10.41 3.60
C THR A 118 10.28 9.03 4.12
N THR A 119 9.04 8.85 4.58
CA THR A 119 8.54 7.53 5.00
C THR A 119 8.19 6.69 3.79
N VAL A 120 8.77 5.50 3.67
CA VAL A 120 8.53 4.58 2.55
C VAL A 120 7.60 3.45 2.98
N PHE A 121 6.45 3.35 2.32
CA PHE A 121 5.48 2.28 2.43
C PHE A 121 5.58 1.37 1.20
N VAL A 122 5.60 0.06 1.41
CA VAL A 122 5.69 -0.92 0.31
C VAL A 122 4.57 -1.95 0.45
N ASP A 123 3.69 -1.95 -0.55
CA ASP A 123 2.71 -3.01 -0.79
C ASP A 123 3.30 -3.98 -1.83
N PRO A 124 3.78 -5.17 -1.42
CA PRO A 124 4.50 -6.07 -2.31
C PRO A 124 3.54 -6.97 -3.10
N ILE A 125 2.78 -6.39 -4.00
CA ILE A 125 1.74 -7.08 -4.78
C ILE A 125 2.34 -8.24 -5.59
N LEU A 126 2.11 -9.48 -5.15
CA LEU A 126 2.65 -10.71 -5.75
C LEU A 126 1.62 -11.79 -5.98
N GLY A 127 0.68 -12.00 -5.06
CA GLY A 127 -0.25 -13.10 -5.11
C GLY A 127 -1.20 -13.16 -3.92
N ASP A 128 -2.13 -14.10 -3.95
CA ASP A 128 -3.07 -14.36 -2.86
C ASP A 128 -3.57 -15.82 -2.91
N GLY A 129 -4.22 -16.28 -1.84
CA GLY A 129 -4.80 -17.63 -1.78
C GLY A 129 -3.77 -18.75 -1.98
N GLY A 130 -2.52 -18.56 -1.54
CA GLY A 130 -1.45 -19.53 -1.61
C GLY A 130 -0.71 -19.59 -2.96
N ARG A 131 -0.95 -18.69 -3.88
CA ARG A 131 -0.32 -18.67 -5.22
C ARG A 131 -0.01 -17.26 -5.70
N LEU A 132 0.97 -17.15 -6.59
CA LEU A 132 1.27 -15.93 -7.30
C LEU A 132 0.13 -15.57 -8.28
N TYR A 133 -0.09 -14.27 -8.52
CA TYR A 133 -1.00 -13.80 -9.55
C TYR A 133 -0.55 -14.21 -10.94
N ASN A 134 -1.48 -14.26 -11.90
CA ASN A 134 -1.19 -14.58 -13.29
C ASN A 134 -0.13 -13.62 -13.85
N GLY A 135 0.95 -14.20 -14.41
CA GLY A 135 2.07 -13.43 -14.95
C GLY A 135 3.18 -13.11 -13.93
N MET A 136 2.97 -13.34 -12.64
CA MET A 136 4.03 -13.22 -11.62
C MET A 136 4.90 -14.47 -11.59
N THR A 137 6.20 -14.28 -11.37
CA THR A 137 7.22 -15.32 -11.31
C THR A 137 8.10 -15.13 -10.09
N GLU A 138 8.98 -16.11 -9.80
CA GLU A 138 9.99 -15.98 -8.74
C GLU A 138 10.89 -14.73 -8.94
N ARG A 139 11.04 -14.27 -10.18
CA ARG A 139 11.80 -13.04 -10.46
C ARG A 139 11.14 -11.81 -9.84
N GLN A 140 9.80 -11.69 -9.94
CA GLN A 140 9.06 -10.59 -9.28
C GLN A 140 9.15 -10.69 -7.75
N VAL A 141 9.20 -11.90 -7.20
CA VAL A 141 9.41 -12.08 -5.74
C VAL A 141 10.76 -11.49 -5.32
N GLU A 142 11.84 -11.75 -6.07
CA GLU A 142 13.16 -11.16 -5.80
C GLU A 142 13.13 -9.63 -5.86
N LEU A 143 12.47 -9.05 -6.88
CA LEU A 143 12.32 -7.60 -7.01
C LEU A 143 11.54 -7.00 -5.85
N MET A 144 10.47 -7.65 -5.42
CA MET A 144 9.71 -7.19 -4.25
C MET A 144 10.53 -7.30 -2.96
N ARG A 145 11.45 -8.25 -2.82
CA ARG A 145 12.41 -8.26 -1.70
C ARG A 145 13.30 -7.02 -1.72
N GLU A 146 13.79 -6.60 -2.90
CA GLU A 146 14.55 -5.34 -3.05
C GLU A 146 13.71 -4.14 -2.60
N MET A 147 12.43 -4.08 -2.99
CA MET A 147 11.50 -3.03 -2.56
C MET A 147 11.26 -3.04 -1.05
N VAL A 148 10.97 -4.21 -0.47
CA VAL A 148 10.75 -4.38 0.98
C VAL A 148 12.00 -4.00 1.78
N SER A 149 13.21 -4.22 1.23
CA SER A 149 14.46 -3.89 1.92
C SER A 149 14.65 -2.40 2.22
N VAL A 150 13.97 -1.52 1.50
CA VAL A 150 14.04 -0.06 1.68
C VAL A 150 12.80 0.51 2.38
N ALA A 151 11.86 -0.35 2.80
CA ALA A 151 10.60 0.04 3.40
C ALA A 151 10.75 0.48 4.87
N HIS A 152 10.01 1.50 5.27
CA HIS A 152 9.76 1.79 6.69
C HIS A 152 8.62 0.94 7.23
N LEU A 153 7.63 0.65 6.39
CA LEU A 153 6.53 -0.27 6.67
C LEU A 153 6.17 -1.03 5.39
N THR A 154 6.09 -2.36 5.49
CA THR A 154 5.49 -3.22 4.46
C THR A 154 4.27 -3.95 5.01
N PHE A 155 3.30 -4.25 4.12
CA PHE A 155 2.04 -4.87 4.55
C PHE A 155 1.55 -5.97 3.58
N PRO A 156 2.40 -6.99 3.31
CA PRO A 156 2.00 -8.13 2.49
C PRO A 156 0.78 -8.85 3.07
N ASN A 157 0.02 -9.55 2.21
CA ASN A 157 -0.85 -10.61 2.70
C ASN A 157 -0.03 -11.84 3.10
N TYR A 158 -0.67 -12.85 3.71
CA TYR A 158 0.02 -14.06 4.19
C TYR A 158 0.74 -14.82 3.08
N THR A 159 0.15 -14.90 1.89
CA THR A 159 0.77 -15.55 0.73
C THR A 159 2.05 -14.84 0.31
N GLU A 160 1.99 -13.53 0.17
CA GLU A 160 3.12 -12.68 -0.19
C GLU A 160 4.23 -12.72 0.86
N ALA A 161 3.86 -12.65 2.14
CA ALA A 161 4.83 -12.78 3.24
C ALA A 161 5.60 -14.11 3.17
N CYS A 162 4.91 -15.21 2.87
CA CYS A 162 5.55 -16.53 2.71
C CYS A 162 6.49 -16.55 1.50
N TYR A 163 6.11 -16.01 0.35
CA TYR A 163 7.00 -15.91 -0.83
C TYR A 163 8.22 -15.02 -0.56
N LEU A 164 8.02 -13.86 0.05
CA LEU A 164 9.10 -12.93 0.38
C LEU A 164 10.15 -13.54 1.31
N THR A 165 9.71 -14.36 2.26
CA THR A 165 10.58 -14.96 3.28
C THR A 165 11.03 -16.39 2.96
N ASN A 166 10.60 -16.97 1.83
CA ASN A 166 10.77 -18.40 1.51
C ASN A 166 10.18 -19.34 2.58
N THR A 167 9.13 -18.90 3.28
CA THR A 167 8.44 -19.70 4.28
C THR A 167 7.37 -20.58 3.62
N PRO A 168 7.27 -21.89 3.96
CA PRO A 168 6.21 -22.74 3.41
C PRO A 168 4.80 -22.24 3.76
N ILE A 169 3.93 -22.13 2.77
CA ILE A 169 2.54 -21.69 2.95
C ILE A 169 1.72 -22.79 3.65
N LYS A 170 0.96 -22.42 4.67
CA LYS A 170 0.05 -23.29 5.42
C LYS A 170 -1.35 -22.70 5.40
N MET A 171 -2.17 -23.14 4.46
CA MET A 171 -3.53 -22.61 4.27
C MET A 171 -4.48 -22.94 5.44
N GLU A 172 -4.18 -23.98 6.22
CA GLU A 172 -4.91 -24.30 7.46
C GLU A 172 -4.69 -23.28 8.57
N GLY A 173 -3.63 -22.46 8.45
CA GLY A 173 -3.25 -21.44 9.41
C GLY A 173 -1.97 -21.75 10.17
N ILE A 174 -1.54 -20.79 10.98
CA ILE A 174 -0.31 -20.84 11.79
C ILE A 174 -0.61 -20.46 13.24
N THR A 175 0.30 -20.76 14.15
CA THR A 175 0.22 -20.28 15.54
C THR A 175 0.67 -18.83 15.65
N TRP A 176 0.30 -18.16 16.75
CA TRP A 176 0.78 -16.80 17.06
C TRP A 176 2.31 -16.71 17.06
N GLU A 177 3.01 -17.71 17.62
CA GLU A 177 4.47 -17.77 17.61
C GLU A 177 5.02 -17.77 16.17
N LYS A 178 4.43 -18.59 15.28
CA LYS A 178 4.83 -18.64 13.86
C LYS A 178 4.50 -17.35 13.09
N ALA A 179 3.46 -16.66 13.47
CA ALA A 179 3.16 -15.32 12.91
C ALA A 179 4.24 -14.30 13.31
N GLY A 180 4.70 -14.37 14.57
CA GLY A 180 5.83 -13.58 15.04
C GLY A 180 7.13 -13.89 14.28
N ASP A 181 7.48 -15.19 14.13
CA ASP A 181 8.63 -15.62 13.34
C ASP A 181 8.57 -15.04 11.90
N LEU A 182 7.40 -15.08 11.27
CA LEU A 182 7.21 -14.59 9.90
C LEU A 182 7.39 -13.06 9.79
N LEU A 183 6.91 -12.30 10.79
CA LEU A 183 7.18 -10.86 10.90
C LEU A 183 8.68 -10.58 11.03
N ASP A 184 9.40 -11.39 11.83
CA ASP A 184 10.84 -11.25 12.00
C ASP A 184 11.61 -11.59 10.72
N GLU A 185 11.18 -12.59 9.96
CA GLU A 185 11.79 -12.89 8.65
C GLU A 185 11.59 -11.73 7.66
N LEU A 186 10.41 -11.07 7.63
CA LEU A 186 10.21 -9.85 6.84
C LEU A 186 11.16 -8.73 7.28
N ARG A 187 11.36 -8.54 8.58
CA ARG A 187 12.29 -7.53 9.11
C ARG A 187 13.74 -7.81 8.73
N LYS A 188 14.14 -9.08 8.63
CA LYS A 188 15.48 -9.46 8.15
C LYS A 188 15.72 -9.09 6.70
N ILE A 189 14.68 -8.95 5.87
CA ILE A 189 14.80 -8.41 4.51
C ILE A 189 15.23 -6.94 4.54
N GLY A 190 14.78 -6.18 5.57
CA GLY A 190 15.21 -4.78 5.77
C GLY A 190 14.12 -3.81 6.22
N THR A 191 12.84 -4.17 6.11
CA THR A 191 11.74 -3.30 6.58
C THR A 191 11.83 -3.03 8.09
N LYS A 192 11.48 -1.81 8.52
CA LYS A 192 11.50 -1.47 9.95
C LYS A 192 10.29 -2.04 10.68
N SER A 193 9.08 -1.78 10.16
CA SER A 193 7.82 -2.34 10.65
C SER A 193 7.18 -3.22 9.59
N ALA A 194 6.35 -4.18 10.00
CA ALA A 194 5.63 -5.04 9.08
C ALA A 194 4.21 -5.34 9.58
N LEU A 195 3.28 -5.46 8.64
CA LEU A 195 1.96 -6.07 8.85
C LEU A 195 1.86 -7.29 7.94
N ILE A 196 1.11 -8.31 8.35
CA ILE A 196 0.71 -9.40 7.49
C ILE A 196 -0.81 -9.48 7.53
N THR A 197 -1.44 -9.19 6.39
CA THR A 197 -2.89 -9.27 6.23
C THR A 197 -3.32 -10.69 5.82
N SER A 198 -4.62 -10.98 5.90
CA SER A 198 -5.21 -12.26 5.47
C SER A 198 -4.54 -13.49 6.12
N CYS A 199 -4.11 -13.37 7.36
CA CYS A 199 -3.46 -14.43 8.10
C CYS A 199 -4.49 -15.21 8.94
N LYS A 200 -4.38 -16.54 8.95
CA LYS A 200 -5.17 -17.37 9.87
C LYS A 200 -4.30 -17.79 11.05
N VAL A 201 -4.53 -17.19 12.21
CA VAL A 201 -3.74 -17.39 13.43
C VAL A 201 -4.60 -18.09 14.47
N ASP A 202 -4.13 -19.24 14.97
CA ASP A 202 -4.83 -20.07 15.96
C ASP A 202 -6.31 -20.33 15.59
N GLY A 203 -6.56 -20.54 14.28
CA GLY A 203 -7.88 -20.82 13.72
C GLY A 203 -8.77 -19.59 13.46
N ARG A 204 -8.29 -18.37 13.70
CA ARG A 204 -9.02 -17.12 13.49
C ARG A 204 -8.36 -16.25 12.43
N ASN A 205 -9.16 -15.57 11.62
CA ASN A 205 -8.63 -14.60 10.65
C ASN A 205 -8.13 -13.36 11.39
N ALA A 206 -6.91 -12.92 11.09
CA ALA A 206 -6.27 -11.81 11.74
C ALA A 206 -5.35 -11.03 10.80
N VAL A 207 -5.12 -9.76 11.13
CA VAL A 207 -3.95 -9.01 10.71
C VAL A 207 -2.95 -9.06 11.86
N VAL A 208 -1.72 -9.43 11.58
CA VAL A 208 -0.62 -9.44 12.55
C VAL A 208 0.36 -8.35 12.22
N GLY A 209 1.00 -7.76 13.23
CA GLY A 209 1.91 -6.65 13.02
C GLY A 209 3.03 -6.57 14.03
N TYR A 210 4.14 -5.97 13.58
CA TYR A 210 5.25 -5.52 14.40
C TYR A 210 5.47 -4.02 14.18
N ASN A 211 5.55 -3.28 15.28
CA ASN A 211 5.84 -1.85 15.28
C ASN A 211 7.23 -1.59 15.87
N HIS A 212 8.15 -1.05 15.07
CA HIS A 212 9.52 -0.80 15.50
C HIS A 212 9.67 0.37 16.48
N PHE A 213 8.69 1.29 16.57
CA PHE A 213 8.77 2.46 17.46
C PHE A 213 8.66 2.09 18.93
N ASP A 214 7.86 1.08 19.24
CA ASP A 214 7.63 0.58 20.61
C ASP A 214 8.05 -0.87 20.81
N ASP A 215 8.71 -1.46 19.81
CA ASP A 215 9.21 -2.85 19.78
C ASP A 215 8.11 -3.86 20.16
N SER A 216 6.90 -3.68 19.61
CA SER A 216 5.74 -4.46 19.99
C SER A 216 5.14 -5.26 18.83
N TYR A 217 4.68 -6.48 19.16
CA TYR A 217 3.86 -7.29 18.27
C TYR A 217 2.39 -7.15 18.65
N PHE A 218 1.53 -7.22 17.65
CA PHE A 218 0.08 -7.23 17.87
C PHE A 218 -0.63 -8.09 16.84
N HIS A 219 -1.84 -8.54 17.17
CA HIS A 219 -2.78 -9.11 16.22
C HIS A 219 -4.16 -8.49 16.40
N LEU A 220 -4.91 -8.43 15.31
CA LEU A 220 -6.24 -7.87 15.25
C LEU A 220 -7.13 -8.87 14.50
N GLU A 221 -8.01 -9.55 15.23
CA GLU A 221 -8.96 -10.50 14.66
C GLU A 221 -10.05 -9.79 13.85
N TYR A 222 -10.58 -10.48 12.83
CA TYR A 222 -11.71 -10.03 12.04
C TYR A 222 -12.59 -11.18 11.56
N HIS A 223 -13.81 -10.85 11.16
CA HIS A 223 -14.72 -11.77 10.49
C HIS A 223 -14.62 -11.56 8.98
N GLU A 224 -14.35 -12.64 8.26
CA GLU A 224 -14.27 -12.61 6.81
C GLU A 224 -15.67 -12.62 6.18
N ILE A 225 -15.91 -11.75 5.21
CA ILE A 225 -17.06 -11.83 4.32
C ILE A 225 -16.65 -12.67 3.11
N PRO A 226 -17.30 -13.83 2.86
CA PRO A 226 -16.93 -14.69 1.75
C PRO A 226 -17.03 -13.99 0.41
N GLY A 227 -16.02 -14.13 -0.42
CA GLY A 227 -15.97 -13.60 -1.79
C GLY A 227 -14.66 -12.91 -2.10
N LEU A 228 -14.33 -12.83 -3.38
CA LEU A 228 -13.18 -12.08 -3.87
C LEU A 228 -13.64 -10.69 -4.29
N PHE A 229 -13.01 -9.66 -3.75
CA PHE A 229 -13.27 -8.26 -4.08
C PHE A 229 -11.95 -7.61 -4.45
N HIS A 230 -11.81 -7.25 -5.73
CA HIS A 230 -10.58 -6.61 -6.21
C HIS A 230 -10.41 -5.21 -5.62
N GLY A 231 -9.16 -4.80 -5.37
CA GLY A 231 -8.83 -3.49 -4.83
C GLY A 231 -9.00 -3.33 -3.31
N THR A 232 -9.41 -4.38 -2.58
CA THR A 232 -9.53 -4.31 -1.12
C THR A 232 -8.18 -4.11 -0.44
N GLY A 233 -7.09 -4.65 -1.00
CA GLY A 233 -5.71 -4.36 -0.59
C GLY A 233 -5.36 -2.88 -0.76
N ASP A 234 -5.64 -2.30 -1.93
CA ASP A 234 -5.41 -0.88 -2.20
C ASP A 234 -6.23 0.04 -1.28
N ILE A 235 -7.50 -0.34 -0.99
CA ILE A 235 -8.35 0.38 -0.04
C ILE A 235 -7.74 0.31 1.37
N PHE A 236 -7.35 -0.90 1.81
CA PHE A 236 -6.69 -1.08 3.11
C PHE A 236 -5.44 -0.22 3.22
N SER A 237 -4.58 -0.27 2.21
CA SER A 237 -3.32 0.49 2.13
C SER A 237 -3.57 2.00 2.20
N ALA A 238 -4.55 2.51 1.46
CA ALA A 238 -4.87 3.94 1.44
C ALA A 238 -5.42 4.43 2.79
N VAL A 239 -6.32 3.67 3.42
CA VAL A 239 -6.88 4.02 4.74
C VAL A 239 -5.80 3.95 5.81
N LEU A 240 -5.02 2.86 5.86
CA LEU A 240 -3.89 2.69 6.78
C LEU A 240 -2.93 3.88 6.71
N ILE A 241 -2.45 4.19 5.50
CA ILE A 241 -1.46 5.25 5.27
C ILE A 241 -2.05 6.63 5.60
N GLY A 242 -3.28 6.89 5.20
CA GLY A 242 -3.94 8.16 5.48
C GLY A 242 -4.03 8.45 6.98
N HIS A 243 -4.43 7.45 7.79
CA HIS A 243 -4.48 7.57 9.25
C HIS A 243 -3.10 7.68 9.90
N LEU A 244 -2.08 6.94 9.40
CA LEU A 244 -0.70 7.09 9.84
C LEU A 244 -0.16 8.50 9.58
N LEU A 245 -0.41 9.06 8.40
CA LEU A 245 0.02 10.42 8.04
C LEU A 245 -0.70 11.49 8.87
N ASN A 246 -1.94 11.22 9.30
CA ASN A 246 -2.69 12.05 10.24
C ASN A 246 -2.26 11.86 11.71
N GLY A 247 -1.24 11.03 11.98
CA GLY A 247 -0.60 10.90 13.29
C GLY A 247 -1.16 9.81 14.19
N GLU A 248 -2.00 8.92 13.68
CA GLU A 248 -2.48 7.78 14.45
C GLU A 248 -1.42 6.67 14.58
N SER A 249 -1.55 5.83 15.61
CA SER A 249 -0.65 4.70 15.82
C SER A 249 -0.84 3.62 14.75
N LEU A 250 0.22 2.83 14.47
CA LEU A 250 0.15 1.72 13.52
C LEU A 250 -1.01 0.76 13.83
N LYS A 251 -1.18 0.38 15.09
CA LYS A 251 -2.25 -0.55 15.51
C LYS A 251 -3.65 0.05 15.31
N THR A 252 -3.84 1.33 15.65
CA THR A 252 -5.13 2.04 15.46
C THR A 252 -5.44 2.17 13.97
N SER A 253 -4.50 2.66 13.16
CA SER A 253 -4.65 2.82 11.71
C SER A 253 -4.95 1.47 11.03
N THR A 254 -4.31 0.38 11.49
CA THR A 254 -4.59 -0.98 11.00
C THR A 254 -6.03 -1.38 11.31
N ARG A 255 -6.52 -1.15 12.54
CA ARG A 255 -7.90 -1.46 12.92
C ARG A 255 -8.89 -0.66 12.07
N THR A 256 -8.68 0.65 11.92
CA THR A 256 -9.53 1.51 11.11
C THR A 256 -9.58 1.03 9.64
N ALA A 257 -8.42 0.66 9.06
CA ALA A 257 -8.36 0.13 7.71
C ALA A 257 -9.16 -1.18 7.55
N MET A 258 -9.00 -2.12 8.50
CA MET A 258 -9.76 -3.38 8.52
C MET A 258 -11.27 -3.15 8.60
N ASP A 259 -11.72 -2.30 9.53
CA ASP A 259 -13.14 -2.03 9.76
C ASP A 259 -13.76 -1.28 8.57
N THR A 260 -13.00 -0.40 7.91
CA THR A 260 -13.41 0.30 6.70
C THR A 260 -13.58 -0.66 5.52
N VAL A 261 -12.58 -1.50 5.26
CA VAL A 261 -12.65 -2.53 4.19
C VAL A 261 -13.84 -3.46 4.45
N PHE A 262 -14.02 -3.95 5.67
CA PHE A 262 -15.16 -4.80 6.03
C PHE A 262 -16.50 -4.13 5.69
N ARG A 263 -16.71 -2.89 6.12
CA ARG A 263 -17.95 -2.13 5.85
C ARG A 263 -18.18 -1.88 4.36
N MET A 264 -17.11 -1.61 3.61
CA MET A 264 -17.19 -1.43 2.16
C MET A 264 -17.56 -2.74 1.45
N ILE A 265 -16.95 -3.87 1.82
CA ILE A 265 -17.30 -5.19 1.31
C ILE A 265 -18.75 -5.53 1.65
N GLU A 266 -19.17 -5.33 2.91
CA GLU A 266 -20.54 -5.62 3.36
C GLU A 266 -21.58 -4.83 2.54
N ARG A 267 -21.31 -3.55 2.23
CA ARG A 267 -22.17 -2.69 1.41
C ARG A 267 -22.31 -3.19 -0.03
N TYR A 268 -21.29 -3.85 -0.59
CA TYR A 268 -21.21 -4.27 -1.99
C TYR A 268 -21.09 -5.79 -2.18
N LYS A 269 -21.29 -6.62 -1.14
CA LYS A 269 -21.12 -8.08 -1.19
C LYS A 269 -21.98 -8.77 -2.25
N ASP A 270 -23.14 -8.20 -2.56
CA ASP A 270 -24.12 -8.75 -3.50
C ASP A 270 -23.98 -8.16 -4.93
N THR A 271 -22.88 -7.43 -5.20
CA THR A 271 -22.60 -6.92 -6.56
C THR A 271 -22.27 -8.06 -7.51
N ASP A 272 -22.87 -8.04 -8.71
CA ASP A 272 -22.66 -9.06 -9.75
C ASP A 272 -21.23 -9.02 -10.31
N ASP A 273 -20.71 -7.83 -10.61
CA ASP A 273 -19.38 -7.63 -11.18
C ASP A 273 -18.37 -7.22 -10.09
N LYS A 274 -17.78 -8.23 -9.45
CA LYS A 274 -16.74 -8.05 -8.42
C LYS A 274 -15.36 -7.73 -9.01
N ASN A 275 -15.12 -8.04 -10.29
CA ASN A 275 -13.87 -7.73 -10.98
C ASN A 275 -13.67 -6.21 -11.13
N ARG A 276 -14.76 -5.46 -11.19
CA ARG A 276 -14.71 -4.00 -11.23
C ARG A 276 -14.12 -3.36 -9.96
N GLY A 277 -14.11 -4.08 -8.86
CA GLY A 277 -13.75 -3.56 -7.54
C GLY A 277 -14.88 -2.77 -6.88
N ILE A 278 -14.64 -2.33 -5.65
CA ILE A 278 -15.62 -1.58 -4.86
C ILE A 278 -15.68 -0.13 -5.36
N PRO A 279 -16.88 0.45 -5.61
CA PRO A 279 -17.01 1.85 -6.02
C PRO A 279 -16.70 2.79 -4.85
N VAL A 280 -15.42 3.08 -4.65
CA VAL A 280 -14.86 3.83 -3.52
C VAL A 280 -15.55 5.17 -3.33
N GLU A 281 -15.91 5.87 -4.42
CA GLU A 281 -16.59 7.16 -4.40
C GLU A 281 -17.96 7.13 -3.69
N LYS A 282 -18.57 5.94 -3.61
CA LYS A 282 -19.85 5.72 -2.91
C LYS A 282 -19.66 5.21 -1.47
N CYS A 283 -18.41 5.13 -1.02
CA CYS A 283 -18.05 4.58 0.27
C CYS A 283 -17.23 5.55 1.14
N LEU A 284 -16.95 6.76 0.65
CA LEU A 284 -16.15 7.74 1.38
C LEU A 284 -16.75 8.13 2.74
N ASP A 285 -18.07 7.98 2.89
CA ASP A 285 -18.79 8.16 4.16
C ASP A 285 -18.43 7.11 5.24
N LEU A 286 -17.68 6.08 4.89
CA LEU A 286 -17.23 5.01 5.79
C LEU A 286 -15.80 5.23 6.34
N LEU A 287 -15.12 6.27 5.84
CA LEU A 287 -13.76 6.64 6.24
C LEU A 287 -13.73 7.41 7.54
#